data_1bf756d0acf18c75baff4b065228f033
#
_entry.id   1bf756d0acf18c75baff4b065228f033
#
_cell.length_a   1.000
_cell.length_b   1.000
_cell.length_c   1.000
_cell.angle_alpha   90.00
_cell.angle_beta   90.00
_cell.angle_gamma   90.00
#
_symmetry.space_group_name_H-M   'P 1'
#
loop_
_entity.id
_entity.type
_entity.pdbx_description
1 polymer ?
#
loop_
_entity_poly.entity_id
_entity_poly.type
_entity_poly.pdbx_seq_one_letter_code
_entity_poly.pdbx_strand_id
1 'polypeptide(L)'
;MKQLAGKKTVQDLLLIIIGSGLTALPVKCIYDPLDMVTGGFSGLSIIIKALTSWIVAGGIPLGVTSFVLNVPIFIAAYIKKGKEFVGKSFLAMVLLSVWLVIIPPIDMAENDFVIGTILGGCLMGLGIGLVLRANCTTG
;
A
#
# COMPACT_ATOMS: atom_id res chain seq x y z
N MET A 1 -20.64 -26.37 0.62
CA MET A 1 -19.29 -25.94 0.19
C MET A 1 -19.28 -24.58 -0.52
N LYS A 2 -20.17 -24.31 -1.44
CA LYS A 2 -20.22 -23.01 -2.14
C LYS A 2 -20.47 -21.80 -1.19
N GLN A 3 -21.31 -21.97 -0.17
CA GLN A 3 -21.60 -20.88 0.77
C GLN A 3 -20.41 -20.53 1.70
N LEU A 4 -19.62 -21.51 2.10
CA LEU A 4 -18.41 -21.30 2.91
C LEU A 4 -17.28 -20.64 2.09
N ALA A 5 -17.15 -21.01 0.82
CA ALA A 5 -16.23 -20.35 -0.10
C ALA A 5 -16.60 -18.88 -0.36
N GLY A 6 -17.89 -18.60 -0.54
CA GLY A 6 -18.41 -17.24 -0.69
C GLY A 6 -18.17 -16.36 0.54
N LYS A 7 -18.39 -16.88 1.75
CA LYS A 7 -18.13 -16.16 3.00
C LYS A 7 -16.64 -15.86 3.20
N LYS A 8 -15.76 -16.82 2.91
CA LYS A 8 -14.30 -16.58 2.95
C LYS A 8 -13.87 -15.51 1.96
N THR A 9 -14.39 -15.55 0.74
CA THR A 9 -14.07 -14.56 -0.29
C THR A 9 -14.50 -13.14 0.13
N VAL A 10 -15.69 -13.00 0.72
CA VAL A 10 -16.18 -11.70 1.23
C VAL A 10 -15.33 -11.22 2.41
N GLN A 11 -14.96 -12.11 3.32
CA GLN A 11 -14.08 -11.77 4.44
C GLN A 11 -12.70 -11.33 3.94
N ASP A 12 -12.11 -12.07 3.01
CA ASP A 12 -10.83 -11.73 2.41
C ASP A 12 -10.89 -10.38 1.70
N LEU A 13 -11.97 -10.11 0.96
CA LEU A 13 -12.18 -8.83 0.29
C LEU A 13 -12.26 -7.66 1.29
N LEU A 14 -13.02 -7.81 2.37
CA LEU A 14 -13.11 -6.80 3.42
C LEU A 14 -11.74 -6.56 4.10
N LEU A 15 -11.01 -7.63 4.40
CA LEU A 15 -9.66 -7.53 4.96
C LEU A 15 -8.69 -6.80 4.02
N ILE A 16 -8.80 -7.04 2.74
CA ILE A 16 -7.97 -6.36 1.71
C ILE A 16 -8.33 -4.88 1.63
N ILE A 17 -9.61 -4.54 1.59
CA ILE A 17 -10.05 -3.13 1.52
C ILE A 17 -9.60 -2.35 2.77
N ILE A 18 -9.89 -2.88 3.95
CA ILE A 18 -9.53 -2.23 5.22
C ILE A 18 -8.02 -2.20 5.40
N GLY A 19 -7.34 -3.32 5.15
CA GLY A 19 -5.89 -3.43 5.29
C GLY A 19 -5.12 -2.52 4.35
N SER A 20 -5.53 -2.43 3.09
CA SER A 20 -4.92 -1.50 2.12
C SER A 20 -5.14 -0.04 2.50
N GLY A 21 -6.33 0.31 2.99
CA GLY A 21 -6.63 1.64 3.51
C GLY A 21 -5.76 2.01 4.72
N LEU A 22 -5.65 1.10 5.70
CA LEU A 22 -4.78 1.29 6.87
C LEU A 22 -3.29 1.36 6.51
N THR A 23 -2.86 0.70 5.45
CA THR A 23 -1.49 0.80 4.95
C THR A 23 -1.25 2.11 4.19
N ALA A 24 -2.23 2.57 3.43
CA ALA A 24 -2.14 3.80 2.66
C ALA A 24 -2.11 5.06 3.54
N LEU A 25 -2.84 5.05 4.66
CA LEU A 25 -2.90 6.18 5.60
C LEU A 25 -1.52 6.65 6.07
N PRO A 26 -0.68 5.81 6.69
CA PRO A 26 0.64 6.26 7.15
C PRO A 26 1.55 6.67 5.98
N VAL A 27 1.46 5.97 4.85
CA VAL A 27 2.28 6.33 3.67
C VAL A 27 1.96 7.74 3.20
N LYS A 28 0.69 8.10 3.12
CA LYS A 28 0.25 9.40 2.58
C LYS A 28 0.28 10.53 3.59
N CYS A 29 -0.09 10.25 4.85
CA CYS A 29 -0.31 11.28 5.86
C CYS A 29 0.86 11.43 6.85
N ILE A 30 1.79 10.47 6.89
CA ILE A 30 2.91 10.49 7.83
C ILE A 30 4.24 10.47 7.08
N TYR A 31 4.44 9.46 6.25
CA TYR A 31 5.74 9.25 5.62
C TYR A 31 6.00 10.19 4.44
N ASP A 32 4.99 10.46 3.61
CA ASP A 32 5.12 11.40 2.49
C ASP A 32 5.41 12.85 2.95
N PRO A 33 4.71 13.43 3.95
CA PRO A 33 5.03 14.77 4.47
C PRO A 33 6.38 14.87 5.19
N LEU A 34 6.83 13.78 5.83
CA LEU A 34 8.10 13.74 6.55
C LEU A 34 9.29 13.32 5.66
N ASP A 35 9.07 13.09 4.36
CA ASP A 35 10.05 12.53 3.43
C ASP A 35 10.69 11.23 3.95
N MET A 36 9.94 10.45 4.74
CA MET A 36 10.40 9.20 5.32
C MET A 36 10.26 8.07 4.31
N VAL A 37 11.35 7.36 4.08
CA VAL A 37 11.39 6.17 3.21
C VAL A 37 11.12 4.93 4.04
N THR A 38 9.98 4.30 3.80
CA THR A 38 9.51 3.14 4.59
C THR A 38 10.10 1.80 4.15
N GLY A 39 10.88 1.79 3.10
CA GLY A 39 11.34 0.54 2.48
C GLY A 39 10.28 -0.09 1.56
N GLY A 40 10.65 -1.19 0.89
CA GLY A 40 9.79 -1.80 -0.12
C GLY A 40 9.52 -0.89 -1.31
N PHE A 41 8.51 -1.21 -2.11
CA PHE A 41 8.16 -0.44 -3.31
C PHE A 41 7.44 0.88 -3.00
N SER A 42 6.71 0.96 -1.89
CA SER A 42 6.13 2.22 -1.42
C SER A 42 7.22 3.23 -1.04
N GLY A 43 8.29 2.79 -0.37
CA GLY A 43 9.45 3.62 -0.08
C GLY A 43 10.16 4.10 -1.34
N LEU A 44 10.36 3.22 -2.32
CA LEU A 44 10.93 3.58 -3.61
C LEU A 44 10.05 4.59 -4.38
N SER A 45 8.73 4.47 -4.26
CA SER A 45 7.77 5.43 -4.84
C SER A 45 7.94 6.84 -4.24
N ILE A 46 8.22 6.94 -2.94
CA ILE A 46 8.49 8.22 -2.26
C ILE A 46 9.78 8.83 -2.80
N ILE A 47 10.84 8.04 -2.96
CA ILE A 47 12.12 8.50 -3.54
C ILE A 47 11.91 9.02 -4.97
N ILE A 48 11.19 8.26 -5.80
CA ILE A 48 10.90 8.66 -7.19
C ILE A 48 10.09 9.96 -7.22
N LYS A 49 9.08 10.10 -6.34
CA LYS A 49 8.32 11.34 -6.21
C LYS A 49 9.23 12.52 -5.87
N ALA A 50 10.12 12.36 -4.88
CA ALA A 50 11.07 13.39 -4.46
C ALA A 50 12.01 13.80 -5.61
N LEU A 51 12.57 12.82 -6.34
CA LEU A 51 13.45 13.08 -7.49
C LEU A 51 12.73 13.73 -8.66
N THR A 52 11.47 13.38 -8.91
CA THR A 52 10.69 13.91 -10.03
C THR A 52 10.00 15.25 -9.71
N SER A 53 9.96 15.65 -8.44
CA SER A 53 9.39 16.95 -8.03
C SER A 53 10.09 18.15 -8.68
N TRP A 54 11.35 17.97 -9.09
CA TRP A 54 12.13 18.99 -9.83
C TRP A 54 11.76 19.13 -11.30
N ILE A 55 11.19 18.08 -11.89
CA ILE A 55 10.85 18.01 -13.32
C ILE A 55 9.36 18.24 -13.54
N VAL A 56 8.52 17.69 -12.66
CA VAL A 56 7.06 17.81 -12.72
C VAL A 56 6.57 18.46 -11.43
N ALA A 57 5.80 19.51 -11.55
CA ALA A 57 5.23 20.21 -10.39
C ALA A 57 4.41 19.23 -9.51
N GLY A 58 4.90 18.96 -8.29
CA GLY A 58 4.31 18.02 -7.37
C GLY A 58 4.76 16.56 -7.50
N GLY A 59 5.67 16.22 -8.43
CA GLY A 59 6.17 14.86 -8.64
C GLY A 59 5.16 13.91 -9.27
N ILE A 60 5.58 12.66 -9.53
CA ILE A 60 4.69 11.60 -10.02
C ILE A 60 3.83 11.10 -8.85
N PRO A 61 2.50 10.92 -9.01
CA PRO A 61 1.64 10.41 -7.94
C PRO A 61 2.13 9.08 -7.38
N LEU A 62 2.19 8.98 -6.05
CA LEU A 62 2.66 7.77 -5.34
C LEU A 62 1.92 6.51 -5.77
N GLY A 63 0.60 6.61 -5.98
CA GLY A 63 -0.20 5.49 -6.41
C GLY A 63 0.22 4.92 -7.77
N VAL A 64 0.50 5.77 -8.74
CA VAL A 64 0.95 5.36 -10.08
C VAL A 64 2.33 4.73 -10.02
N THR A 65 3.27 5.34 -9.31
CA THR A 65 4.63 4.82 -9.17
C THR A 65 4.63 3.47 -8.45
N SER A 66 3.89 3.35 -7.36
CA SER A 66 3.73 2.10 -6.62
C SER A 66 3.13 1.00 -7.50
N PHE A 67 2.12 1.32 -8.30
CA PHE A 67 1.52 0.38 -9.23
C PHE A 67 2.53 -0.15 -10.25
N VAL A 68 3.23 0.74 -10.94
CA VAL A 68 4.21 0.38 -11.98
C VAL A 68 5.35 -0.48 -11.43
N LEU A 69 5.86 -0.11 -10.24
CA LEU A 69 6.95 -0.86 -9.60
C LEU A 69 6.53 -2.27 -9.13
N ASN A 70 5.25 -2.46 -8.81
CA ASN A 70 4.75 -3.75 -8.39
C ASN A 70 4.49 -4.72 -9.55
N VAL A 71 4.33 -4.24 -10.79
CA VAL A 71 4.06 -5.10 -11.96
C VAL A 71 5.08 -6.24 -12.13
N PRO A 72 6.43 -6.01 -12.10
CA PRO A 72 7.41 -7.08 -12.25
C PRO A 72 7.29 -8.16 -11.16
N ILE A 73 6.98 -7.75 -9.93
CA ILE A 73 6.79 -8.67 -8.79
C ILE A 73 5.59 -9.55 -9.01
N PHE A 74 4.50 -8.99 -9.53
CA PHE A 74 3.30 -9.79 -9.81
C PHE A 74 3.54 -10.85 -10.87
N ILE A 75 4.34 -10.55 -11.88
CA ILE A 75 4.73 -11.53 -12.89
C ILE A 75 5.51 -12.68 -12.23
N ALA A 76 6.48 -12.36 -11.38
CA ALA A 76 7.26 -13.36 -10.66
C ALA A 76 6.40 -14.18 -9.67
N ALA A 77 5.48 -13.53 -8.95
CA ALA A 77 4.57 -14.17 -8.02
C ALA A 77 3.58 -15.11 -8.72
N TYR A 78 3.12 -14.73 -9.91
CA TYR A 78 2.24 -15.56 -10.73
C TYR A 78 2.86 -16.92 -11.05
N ILE A 79 4.14 -16.92 -11.36
CA ILE A 79 4.89 -18.15 -11.69
C ILE A 79 5.06 -19.04 -10.44
N LYS A 80 5.27 -18.43 -9.25
CA LYS A 80 5.63 -19.16 -8.02
C LYS A 80 4.45 -19.55 -7.13
N LYS A 81 3.45 -18.67 -7.00
CA LYS A 81 2.35 -18.81 -6.00
C LYS A 81 0.99 -19.16 -6.60
N GLY A 82 0.80 -19.00 -7.90
CA GLY A 82 -0.43 -19.30 -8.59
C GLY A 82 -1.41 -18.13 -8.72
N LYS A 83 -2.51 -18.41 -9.44
CA LYS A 83 -3.46 -17.37 -9.89
C LYS A 83 -4.25 -16.71 -8.74
N GLU A 84 -4.63 -17.48 -7.74
CA GLU A 84 -5.48 -16.97 -6.64
C GLU A 84 -4.73 -15.96 -5.78
N PHE A 85 -3.51 -16.26 -5.40
CA PHE A 85 -2.65 -15.35 -4.64
C PHE A 85 -2.37 -14.07 -5.41
N VAL A 86 -2.04 -14.20 -6.69
CA VAL A 86 -1.75 -13.04 -7.55
C VAL A 86 -2.98 -12.18 -7.77
N GLY A 87 -4.14 -12.79 -8.00
CA GLY A 87 -5.40 -12.07 -8.17
C GLY A 87 -5.76 -11.22 -6.94
N LYS A 88 -5.67 -11.81 -5.74
CA LYS A 88 -5.91 -11.09 -4.47
C LYS A 88 -4.87 -10.00 -4.23
N SER A 89 -3.60 -10.27 -4.49
CA SER A 89 -2.52 -9.30 -4.32
C SER A 89 -2.62 -8.17 -5.33
N PHE A 90 -2.99 -8.46 -6.57
CA PHE A 90 -3.27 -7.43 -7.58
C PHE A 90 -4.41 -6.51 -7.15
N LEU A 91 -5.50 -7.10 -6.64
CA LEU A 91 -6.61 -6.31 -6.10
C LEU A 91 -6.17 -5.44 -4.91
N ALA A 92 -5.39 -5.99 -3.99
CA ALA A 92 -4.86 -5.25 -2.85
C ALA A 92 -3.97 -4.07 -3.30
N MET A 93 -3.14 -4.27 -4.32
CA MET A 93 -2.29 -3.23 -4.89
C MET A 93 -3.11 -2.14 -5.58
N VAL A 94 -4.10 -2.49 -6.38
CA VAL A 94 -5.00 -1.52 -7.02
C VAL A 94 -5.73 -0.69 -5.95
N LEU A 95 -6.26 -1.34 -4.91
CA LEU A 95 -6.91 -0.65 -3.80
C LEU A 95 -5.96 0.26 -3.03
N LEU A 96 -4.73 -0.19 -2.78
CA LEU A 96 -3.71 0.65 -2.17
C LEU A 96 -3.43 1.90 -3.02
N SER A 97 -3.26 1.72 -4.32
CA SER A 97 -3.02 2.83 -5.25
C SER A 97 -4.20 3.81 -5.28
N VAL A 98 -5.42 3.31 -5.29
CA VAL A 98 -6.64 4.12 -5.21
C VAL A 98 -6.71 4.90 -3.90
N TRP A 99 -6.41 4.26 -2.76
CA TRP A 99 -6.37 4.92 -1.46
C TRP A 99 -5.31 6.03 -1.42
N LEU A 100 -4.12 5.79 -1.98
CA LEU A 100 -3.06 6.80 -2.06
C LEU A 100 -3.45 8.03 -2.90
N VAL A 101 -4.36 7.87 -3.85
CA VAL A 101 -4.90 8.98 -4.65
C VAL A 101 -6.03 9.71 -3.90
N ILE A 102 -6.92 8.96 -3.25
CA ILE A 102 -8.11 9.51 -2.58
C ILE A 102 -7.74 10.23 -1.28
N ILE A 103 -6.81 9.67 -0.50
CA ILE A 103 -6.40 10.25 0.79
C ILE A 103 -5.66 11.57 0.55
N PRO A 104 -6.15 12.70 1.08
CA PRO A 104 -5.43 13.96 0.96
C PRO A 104 -4.13 13.93 1.78
N PRO A 105 -3.08 14.65 1.37
CA PRO A 105 -1.85 14.75 2.14
C PRO A 105 -2.10 15.62 3.38
N ILE A 106 -2.35 14.99 4.51
CA ILE A 106 -2.51 15.64 5.82
C ILE A 106 -1.32 15.24 6.66
N ASP A 107 -0.61 16.20 7.24
CA ASP A 107 0.48 15.91 8.16
C ASP A 107 -0.09 15.51 9.54
N MET A 108 -0.20 14.21 9.78
CA MET A 108 -0.70 13.66 11.04
C MET A 108 0.37 13.60 12.14
N ALA A 109 1.64 13.75 11.79
CA ALA A 109 2.75 13.70 12.73
C ALA A 109 3.26 15.10 13.14
N GLU A 110 2.67 16.16 12.61
CA GLU A 110 3.03 17.56 12.90
C GLU A 110 4.56 17.82 12.78
N ASN A 111 5.18 17.21 11.78
CA ASN A 111 6.63 17.20 11.53
C ASN A 111 7.48 16.57 12.65
N ASP A 112 6.89 15.73 13.51
CA ASP A 112 7.62 15.00 14.54
C ASP A 112 7.94 13.57 14.05
N PHE A 113 9.23 13.29 13.83
CA PHE A 113 9.70 11.99 13.34
C PHE A 113 9.45 10.85 14.33
N VAL A 114 9.50 11.11 15.63
CA VAL A 114 9.28 10.08 16.66
C VAL A 114 7.81 9.66 16.68
N ILE A 115 6.91 10.63 16.71
CA ILE A 115 5.47 10.38 16.65
C ILE A 115 5.12 9.72 15.32
N GLY A 116 5.67 10.21 14.20
CA GLY A 116 5.48 9.64 12.88
C GLY A 116 5.93 8.19 12.78
N THR A 117 7.07 7.85 13.35
CA THR A 117 7.60 6.47 13.35
C THR A 117 6.71 5.52 14.16
N ILE A 118 6.31 5.90 15.34
CA ILE A 118 5.48 5.06 16.22
C ILE A 118 4.07 4.88 15.63
N LEU A 119 3.41 5.99 15.32
CA LEU A 119 2.03 5.98 14.80
C LEU A 119 1.97 5.30 13.42
N GLY A 120 2.90 5.67 12.54
CA GLY A 120 3.00 5.10 11.20
C GLY A 120 3.31 3.62 11.23
N GLY A 121 4.24 3.19 12.08
CA GLY A 121 4.59 1.78 12.26
C GLY A 121 3.42 0.95 12.78
N CYS A 122 2.67 1.44 13.75
CA CYS A 122 1.48 0.76 14.28
C CYS A 122 0.39 0.61 13.20
N LEU A 123 0.05 1.70 12.51
CA LEU A 123 -0.96 1.68 11.45
C LEU A 123 -0.56 0.79 10.28
N MET A 124 0.69 0.89 9.85
CA MET A 124 1.21 0.09 8.75
C MET A 124 1.26 -1.40 9.12
N GLY A 125 1.70 -1.72 10.33
CA GLY A 125 1.73 -3.09 10.84
C GLY A 125 0.34 -3.73 10.90
N LEU A 126 -0.67 -2.99 11.37
CA LEU A 126 -2.05 -3.44 11.36
C LEU A 126 -2.57 -3.64 9.92
N GLY A 127 -2.33 -2.69 9.03
CA GLY A 127 -2.76 -2.77 7.63
C GLY A 127 -2.15 -3.97 6.91
N ILE A 128 -0.84 -4.15 6.99
CA ILE A 128 -0.12 -5.29 6.40
C ILE A 128 -0.60 -6.60 7.03
N GLY A 129 -0.78 -6.66 8.34
CA GLY A 129 -1.27 -7.84 9.04
C GLY A 129 -2.64 -8.29 8.55
N LEU A 130 -3.56 -7.36 8.31
CA LEU A 130 -4.88 -7.67 7.74
C LEU A 130 -4.80 -8.20 6.31
N VAL A 131 -3.96 -7.60 5.48
CA VAL A 131 -3.74 -8.03 4.10
C VAL A 131 -3.12 -9.43 4.04
N LEU A 132 -2.12 -9.69 4.88
CA LEU A 132 -1.49 -11.02 4.98
C LEU A 132 -2.48 -12.09 5.47
N ARG A 133 -3.39 -11.73 6.37
CA ARG A 133 -4.44 -12.65 6.82
C ARG A 133 -5.39 -13.07 5.69
N ALA A 134 -5.55 -12.22 4.68
CA ALA A 134 -6.30 -12.55 3.46
C ALA A 134 -5.49 -13.39 2.44
N ASN A 135 -4.30 -13.85 2.80
CA ASN A 135 -3.36 -14.57 1.93
C ASN A 135 -3.00 -13.78 0.66
N CYS A 136 -2.68 -12.50 0.82
CA CYS A 136 -2.20 -11.64 -0.25
C CYS A 136 -1.19 -10.63 0.27
N THR A 137 -0.65 -9.81 -0.61
CA THR A 137 0.32 -8.75 -0.28
C THR A 137 0.03 -7.49 -1.10
N THR A 138 0.44 -6.36 -0.59
CA THR A 138 0.36 -5.06 -1.31
C THR A 138 1.65 -4.67 -2.05
N GLY A 139 2.64 -5.51 -1.95
CA GLY A 139 3.94 -5.25 -2.60
C GLY A 139 5.10 -5.31 -1.63
#